data_458180da7c50d87d5edbe1963d084ace
#
_entry.id   458180da7c50d87d5edbe1963d084ace
#
_cell.length_a   1.000
_cell.length_b   1.000
_cell.length_c   1.000
_cell.angle_alpha   90.00
_cell.angle_beta   90.00
_cell.angle_gamma   90.00
#
_symmetry.space_group_name_H-M   'P 1'
#
loop_
_entity.id
_entity.type
_entity.pdbx_description
1 polymer ?
#
loop_
_entity_poly.entity_id
_entity_poly.type
_entity_poly.pdbx_seq_one_letter_code
_entity_poly.pdbx_strand_id
1 'polypeptide(L)'
;MYTTNYDTAELMRLPGRDVRVFIGTEKATCPVKSEHMTMGLTTVPARSDMTPHTHESEEEIIFVVEGEGEVVIGGVHEPLKPFTAAKFPVGVEHQVRNTGDIPMRFVFMFNPVFTFGR
;
A
#
# COMPACT_ATOMS: atom_id res chain seq x y z
N MET A 1 -16.33 -16.96 -5.38
CA MET A 1 -15.62 -15.97 -6.20
C MET A 1 -14.21 -15.82 -5.69
N TYR A 2 -13.24 -15.91 -6.57
CA TYR A 2 -11.83 -15.92 -6.18
C TYR A 2 -10.98 -14.86 -6.87
N THR A 3 -11.52 -14.14 -7.84
CA THR A 3 -10.74 -13.13 -8.58
C THR A 3 -11.43 -11.78 -8.58
N THR A 4 -10.61 -10.75 -8.66
CA THR A 4 -11.07 -9.38 -8.85
C THR A 4 -10.02 -8.65 -9.69
N ASN A 5 -10.28 -7.38 -10.02
CA ASN A 5 -9.34 -6.58 -10.80
C ASN A 5 -9.44 -5.11 -10.41
N TYR A 6 -8.57 -4.30 -11.00
CA TYR A 6 -8.47 -2.87 -10.72
C TYR A 6 -9.81 -2.14 -10.94
N ASP A 7 -10.55 -2.49 -11.99
CA ASP A 7 -11.76 -1.76 -12.34
C ASP A 7 -12.94 -2.05 -11.41
N THR A 8 -12.95 -3.20 -10.75
CA THR A 8 -14.05 -3.60 -9.86
C THR A 8 -13.80 -3.21 -8.41
N ALA A 9 -12.57 -2.94 -8.03
CA ALA A 9 -12.25 -2.49 -6.67
C ALA A 9 -12.54 -0.98 -6.55
N GLU A 10 -13.24 -0.59 -5.48
CA GLU A 10 -13.59 0.80 -5.27
C GLU A 10 -12.35 1.63 -4.96
N LEU A 11 -12.26 2.82 -5.57
CA LEU A 11 -11.18 3.77 -5.30
C LEU A 11 -11.42 4.49 -3.97
N MET A 12 -10.43 4.45 -3.11
CA MET A 12 -10.39 5.25 -1.89
C MET A 12 -9.31 6.32 -2.02
N ARG A 13 -9.70 7.59 -1.84
CA ARG A 13 -8.76 8.70 -1.83
C ARG A 13 -8.38 9.03 -0.40
N LEU A 14 -7.11 8.79 -0.07
CA LEU A 14 -6.56 9.04 1.25
C LEU A 14 -5.52 10.16 1.16
N PRO A 15 -5.14 10.78 2.29
CA PRO A 15 -4.10 11.81 2.26
C PRO A 15 -2.81 11.32 1.61
N GLY A 16 -2.41 11.96 0.52
CA GLY A 16 -1.16 11.68 -0.18
C GLY A 16 -1.16 10.46 -1.08
N ARG A 17 -2.29 9.73 -1.20
CA ARG A 17 -2.33 8.53 -2.07
C ARG A 17 -3.74 8.09 -2.37
N ASP A 18 -3.89 7.32 -3.43
CA ASP A 18 -5.11 6.61 -3.76
C ASP A 18 -4.92 5.12 -3.50
N VAL A 19 -5.97 4.46 -3.01
CA VAL A 19 -5.91 3.04 -2.63
C VAL A 19 -7.09 2.28 -3.22
N ARG A 20 -6.82 1.07 -3.71
CA ARG A 20 -7.85 0.10 -4.06
C ARG A 20 -7.55 -1.21 -3.33
N VAL A 21 -8.51 -1.68 -2.53
CA VAL A 21 -8.38 -2.97 -1.84
C VAL A 21 -9.05 -4.03 -2.70
N PHE A 22 -8.30 -5.05 -3.07
CA PHE A 22 -8.79 -6.14 -3.90
C PHE A 22 -9.34 -7.28 -3.05
N ILE A 23 -8.58 -7.70 -2.07
CA ILE A 23 -8.89 -8.85 -1.23
C ILE A 23 -8.71 -8.45 0.24
N GLY A 24 -9.70 -8.75 1.08
CA GLY A 24 -9.68 -8.41 2.49
C GLY A 24 -11.05 -8.49 3.13
N THR A 25 -11.27 -7.72 4.19
CA THR A 25 -12.54 -7.68 4.91
C THR A 25 -13.37 -6.44 4.65
N GLU A 26 -12.90 -5.50 3.84
CA GLU A 26 -13.62 -4.28 3.50
C GLU A 26 -14.96 -4.63 2.86
N LYS A 27 -16.06 -4.32 3.53
CA LYS A 27 -17.39 -4.75 3.06
C LYS A 27 -17.84 -4.06 1.79
N ALA A 28 -17.61 -2.75 1.73
CA ALA A 28 -18.11 -1.95 0.63
C ALA A 28 -17.14 -1.89 -0.55
N THR A 29 -15.84 -2.00 -0.28
CA THR A 29 -14.81 -1.70 -1.26
C THR A 29 -14.05 -2.91 -1.74
N CYS A 30 -14.19 -4.05 -1.07
CA CYS A 30 -13.41 -5.24 -1.34
C CYS A 30 -14.25 -6.33 -2.00
N PRO A 31 -14.04 -6.60 -3.32
CA PRO A 31 -14.85 -7.58 -4.04
C PRO A 31 -14.64 -9.02 -3.61
N VAL A 32 -13.43 -9.37 -3.20
CA VAL A 32 -13.09 -10.73 -2.75
C VAL A 32 -12.74 -10.70 -1.27
N LYS A 33 -13.32 -11.61 -0.49
CA LYS A 33 -13.17 -11.62 0.96
C LYS A 33 -12.02 -12.50 1.42
N SER A 34 -11.27 -12.01 2.39
CA SER A 34 -10.29 -12.79 3.14
C SER A 34 -10.35 -12.35 4.59
N GLU A 35 -10.30 -13.28 5.51
CA GLU A 35 -10.29 -13.00 6.95
C GLU A 35 -8.87 -12.91 7.51
N HIS A 36 -7.86 -13.26 6.72
CA HIS A 36 -6.48 -13.38 7.19
C HIS A 36 -5.55 -12.32 6.64
N MET A 37 -5.81 -11.84 5.44
CA MET A 37 -4.91 -10.94 4.74
C MET A 37 -5.67 -9.86 3.99
N THR A 38 -5.03 -8.72 3.84
CA THR A 38 -5.52 -7.63 2.98
C THR A 38 -4.50 -7.41 1.88
N MET A 39 -4.98 -7.28 0.65
CA MET A 39 -4.13 -7.03 -0.51
C MET A 39 -4.78 -6.00 -1.43
N GLY A 40 -3.98 -5.08 -1.92
CA GLY A 40 -4.46 -4.05 -2.82
C GLY A 40 -3.35 -3.31 -3.53
N LEU A 41 -3.71 -2.16 -4.10
CA LEU A 41 -2.80 -1.30 -4.86
C LEU A 41 -2.87 0.13 -4.34
N THR A 42 -1.71 0.73 -4.12
CA THR A 42 -1.57 2.14 -3.78
C THR A 42 -0.95 2.88 -4.94
N THR A 43 -1.48 4.08 -5.23
CA THR A 43 -0.90 5.00 -6.21
C THR A 43 -0.50 6.29 -5.49
N VAL A 44 0.77 6.66 -5.59
CA VAL A 44 1.32 7.91 -5.04
C VAL A 44 1.61 8.85 -6.20
N PRO A 45 1.05 10.07 -6.21
CA PRO A 45 1.30 11.01 -7.29
C PRO A 45 2.79 11.32 -7.47
N ALA A 46 3.16 11.74 -8.68
CA ALA A 46 4.54 12.14 -8.98
C ALA A 46 5.02 13.23 -8.02
N ARG A 47 6.27 13.16 -7.60
CA ARG A 47 6.93 14.14 -6.72
C ARG A 47 6.14 14.43 -5.45
N SER A 48 5.64 13.37 -4.82
CA SER A 48 4.78 13.47 -3.65
C SER A 48 5.19 12.43 -2.62
N ASP A 49 4.94 12.75 -1.35
CA ASP A 49 5.25 11.86 -0.24
C ASP A 49 3.96 11.43 0.43
N MET A 50 3.91 10.15 0.80
CA MET A 50 2.88 9.69 1.73
C MET A 50 3.20 10.26 3.12
N THR A 51 2.17 10.46 3.93
CA THR A 51 2.36 10.82 5.33
C THR A 51 3.02 9.67 6.07
N PRO A 52 4.08 9.92 6.87
CA PRO A 52 4.65 8.88 7.72
C PRO A 52 3.60 8.30 8.65
N HIS A 53 3.60 6.99 8.78
CA HIS A 53 2.64 6.32 9.65
C HIS A 53 3.16 4.99 10.19
N THR A 54 2.43 4.43 11.16
CA THR A 54 2.80 3.21 11.85
C THR A 54 1.57 2.29 11.90
N HIS A 55 1.78 1.01 11.67
CA HIS A 55 0.74 0.00 11.89
C HIS A 55 1.07 -0.74 13.17
N GLU A 56 0.15 -0.66 14.14
CA GLU A 56 0.40 -1.18 15.50
C GLU A 56 0.28 -2.68 15.61
N SER A 57 -0.45 -3.32 14.72
CA SER A 57 -0.77 -4.74 14.81
C SER A 57 -0.46 -5.54 13.56
N GLU A 58 -0.27 -4.87 12.42
CA GLU A 58 -0.09 -5.53 11.14
C GLU A 58 1.32 -5.36 10.60
N GLU A 59 1.87 -6.43 10.04
CA GLU A 59 3.04 -6.35 9.17
C GLU A 59 2.55 -6.02 7.77
N GLU A 60 3.22 -5.10 7.10
CA GLU A 60 2.92 -4.75 5.71
C GLU A 60 4.09 -5.10 4.81
N ILE A 61 3.78 -5.68 3.65
CA ILE A 61 4.76 -5.89 2.59
C ILE A 61 4.26 -5.13 1.37
N ILE A 62 5.19 -4.45 0.68
CA ILE A 62 4.87 -3.79 -0.58
C ILE A 62 5.76 -4.33 -1.70
N PHE A 63 5.25 -4.22 -2.93
CA PHE A 63 5.98 -4.58 -4.14
C PHE A 63 5.71 -3.52 -5.20
N VAL A 64 6.75 -2.78 -5.57
CA VAL A 64 6.63 -1.68 -6.54
C VAL A 64 6.47 -2.25 -7.94
N VAL A 65 5.46 -1.78 -8.67
CA VAL A 65 5.21 -2.22 -10.06
C VAL A 65 5.49 -1.10 -11.06
N GLU A 66 5.44 0.17 -10.64
CA GLU A 66 5.70 1.33 -11.51
C GLU A 66 6.22 2.49 -10.68
N GLY A 67 7.13 3.26 -11.26
CA GLY A 67 7.67 4.46 -10.63
C GLY A 67 8.91 4.20 -9.80
N GLU A 68 9.53 5.29 -9.35
CA GLU A 68 10.77 5.26 -8.58
C GLU A 68 10.70 6.26 -7.43
N GLY A 69 11.37 5.93 -6.35
CA GLY A 69 11.44 6.80 -5.19
C GLY A 69 12.27 6.17 -4.09
N GLU A 70 11.84 6.41 -2.86
CA GLU A 70 12.49 5.80 -1.69
C GLU A 70 11.46 5.43 -0.65
N VAL A 71 11.87 4.55 0.23
CA VAL A 71 11.14 4.22 1.44
C VAL A 71 11.98 4.60 2.64
N VAL A 72 11.34 5.11 3.68
CA VAL A 72 11.98 5.41 4.96
C VAL A 72 11.34 4.52 6.00
N ILE A 73 12.11 3.63 6.62
CA ILE A 73 11.63 2.65 7.60
C ILE A 73 12.47 2.77 8.85
N GLY A 74 11.87 3.21 9.95
CA GLY A 74 12.59 3.42 11.20
C GLY A 74 13.81 4.34 11.04
N GLY A 75 13.69 5.36 10.17
CA GLY A 75 14.77 6.28 9.88
C GLY A 75 15.78 5.79 8.83
N VAL A 76 15.65 4.57 8.35
CA VAL A 76 16.54 4.02 7.31
C VAL A 76 15.95 4.29 5.93
N HIS A 77 16.74 4.90 5.04
CA HIS A 77 16.34 5.24 3.68
C HIS A 77 16.84 4.18 2.71
N GLU A 78 15.94 3.65 1.88
CA GLU A 78 16.29 2.67 0.85
C GLU A 78 15.58 3.01 -0.45
N PRO A 79 16.24 2.79 -1.61
CA PRO A 79 15.64 3.13 -2.89
C PRO A 79 14.52 2.17 -3.26
N LEU A 80 13.52 2.71 -3.97
CA LEU A 80 12.44 1.95 -4.58
C LEU A 80 12.48 2.14 -6.09
N LYS A 81 12.39 1.04 -6.82
CA LYS A 81 12.25 1.00 -8.28
C LYS A 81 11.33 -0.16 -8.63
N PRO A 82 10.88 -0.29 -9.90
CA PRO A 82 10.02 -1.41 -10.28
C PRO A 82 10.62 -2.75 -9.87
N PHE A 83 9.76 -3.61 -9.33
CA PHE A 83 10.07 -4.97 -8.86
C PHE A 83 10.95 -5.02 -7.62
N THR A 84 10.89 -3.97 -6.80
CA THR A 84 11.51 -3.96 -5.47
C THR A 84 10.43 -4.24 -4.43
N ALA A 85 10.74 -5.10 -3.47
CA ALA A 85 9.88 -5.38 -2.32
C ALA A 85 10.43 -4.72 -1.06
N ALA A 86 9.54 -4.30 -0.17
CA ALA A 86 9.91 -3.77 1.14
C ALA A 86 8.99 -4.35 2.20
N LYS A 87 9.52 -4.51 3.42
CA LYS A 87 8.74 -4.96 4.57
C LYS A 87 8.67 -3.84 5.60
N PHE A 88 7.45 -3.52 6.04
CA PHE A 88 7.21 -2.58 7.13
C PHE A 88 6.88 -3.36 8.40
N PRO A 89 7.84 -3.44 9.34
CA PRO A 89 7.60 -4.19 10.58
C PRO A 89 6.50 -3.57 11.42
N VAL A 90 5.82 -4.41 12.21
CA VAL A 90 4.83 -3.94 13.18
C VAL A 90 5.46 -2.90 14.10
N GLY A 91 4.75 -1.80 14.34
CA GLY A 91 5.17 -0.77 15.29
C GLY A 91 6.31 0.13 14.83
N VAL A 92 6.78 -0.01 13.61
CA VAL A 92 7.88 0.81 13.06
C VAL A 92 7.31 1.83 12.07
N GLU A 93 7.62 3.11 12.29
CA GLU A 93 7.18 4.17 11.40
C GLU A 93 7.79 4.00 10.01
N HIS A 94 6.96 4.20 9.00
CA HIS A 94 7.41 4.13 7.60
C HIS A 94 6.75 5.19 6.75
N GLN A 95 7.41 5.49 5.63
CA GLN A 95 6.95 6.47 4.65
C GLN A 95 7.43 6.06 3.28
N VAL A 96 6.55 6.12 2.28
CA VAL A 96 6.92 5.98 0.88
C VAL A 96 6.99 7.38 0.26
N ARG A 97 8.08 7.66 -0.45
CA ARG A 97 8.30 8.94 -1.12
C ARG A 97 8.45 8.71 -2.62
N ASN A 98 7.59 9.33 -3.40
CA ASN A 98 7.71 9.30 -4.85
C ASN A 98 8.55 10.49 -5.30
N THR A 99 9.80 10.24 -5.64
CA THR A 99 10.76 11.28 -6.09
C THR A 99 10.81 11.39 -7.61
N GLY A 100 10.03 10.59 -8.32
CA GLY A 100 10.02 10.56 -9.78
C GLY A 100 8.97 11.45 -10.42
N ASP A 101 8.90 11.41 -11.75
CA ASP A 101 8.03 12.25 -12.55
C ASP A 101 6.72 11.56 -12.97
N ILE A 102 6.54 10.30 -12.62
CA ILE A 102 5.32 9.54 -12.92
C ILE A 102 4.72 9.02 -11.60
N PRO A 103 3.43 8.68 -11.59
CA PRO A 103 2.83 8.07 -10.41
C PRO A 103 3.57 6.78 -10.04
N MET A 104 3.77 6.57 -8.74
CA MET A 104 4.31 5.30 -8.22
C MET A 104 3.13 4.41 -7.87
N ARG A 105 3.19 3.16 -8.31
CA ARG A 105 2.21 2.14 -7.98
C ARG A 105 2.88 0.99 -7.30
N PHE A 106 2.32 0.56 -6.17
CA PHE A 106 2.81 -0.62 -5.47
C PHE A 106 1.65 -1.45 -4.94
N VAL A 107 1.84 -2.76 -5.02
CA VAL A 107 0.94 -3.73 -4.38
C VAL A 107 1.29 -3.74 -2.90
N PHE A 108 0.29 -3.79 -2.04
CA PHE A 108 0.48 -3.96 -0.61
C PHE A 108 -0.21 -5.22 -0.11
N MET A 109 0.35 -5.80 0.93
CA MET A 109 -0.26 -6.91 1.66
C MET A 109 -0.09 -6.69 3.15
N PHE A 110 -1.16 -6.90 3.91
CA PHE A 110 -1.15 -6.86 5.38
C PHE A 110 -1.46 -8.22 5.95
N ASN A 111 -0.78 -8.57 7.04
CA ASN A 111 -1.10 -9.71 7.87
C ASN A 111 -0.88 -9.33 9.34
N PRO A 112 -1.88 -9.53 10.23
CA PRO A 112 -3.26 -9.91 9.92
C PRO A 112 -3.99 -8.86 9.08
N VAL A 113 -5.24 -9.15 8.76
CA VAL A 113 -6.09 -8.30 7.94
C VAL A 113 -6.17 -6.87 8.49
N PHE A 114 -6.15 -5.89 7.58
CA PHE A 114 -6.20 -4.47 7.90
C PHE A 114 -7.40 -3.82 7.20
N THR A 115 -8.10 -2.94 7.90
CA THR A 115 -9.24 -2.19 7.36
C THR A 115 -8.88 -0.71 7.29
N PHE A 116 -8.89 -0.15 6.08
CA PHE A 116 -8.65 1.28 5.87
C PHE A 116 -9.83 2.11 6.40
N GLY A 117 -9.54 3.31 6.91
CA GLY A 117 -10.57 4.25 7.31
C GLY A 117 -11.22 3.99 8.67
N ARG A 118 -10.68 3.11 9.47
CA ARG A 118 -11.18 2.94 10.84
C ARG A 118 -10.38 3.80 11.84
#